data_dd5e6a96c1864c1cda4c6a23c9416987
#
_entry.id   dd5e6a96c1864c1cda4c6a23c9416987
#
_cell.length_a   1.000
_cell.length_b   1.000
_cell.length_c   1.000
_cell.angle_alpha   90.00
_cell.angle_beta   90.00
_cell.angle_gamma   90.00
#
_symmetry.space_group_name_H-M   'P 1'
#
loop_
_entity.id
_entity.type
_entity.pdbx_description
1 polymer ?
#
loop_
_entity_poly.entity_id
_entity_poly.type
_entity_poly.pdbx_seq_one_letter_code
_entity_poly.pdbx_strand_id
1 'polypeptide(L)'
;MDKKNELLAAAREVFAEKGYKAAGISDIAKRSHMAVGSFYKYYESKEAIFLEVYVAENSRIREGIMQRVDWQGKPEAIVEQLFAVTFELISPNKILAEWNKPGISKILHDYYNQDAGRASNAFHQFLIQTFSQRLQEEGFSKEKIAEIMKVYDLIYYIDMHVTEQEFSGYFDSLETLVKYFVKGIFSK
;
A
#
# COMPACT_ATOMS: atom_id res chain seq x y z
N MET A 1 -5.61 22.40 17.90
CA MET A 1 -5.22 21.15 17.20
C MET A 1 -4.67 20.19 18.25
N ASP A 2 -4.98 18.90 18.18
CA ASP A 2 -4.47 17.93 19.14
C ASP A 2 -2.96 17.78 18.94
N LYS A 3 -2.18 17.88 20.04
CA LYS A 3 -0.72 17.79 20.00
C LYS A 3 -0.19 16.46 19.44
N LYS A 4 -0.97 15.39 19.56
CA LYS A 4 -0.66 14.11 18.91
C LYS A 4 -0.70 14.26 17.39
N ASN A 5 -1.69 14.93 16.85
CA ASN A 5 -1.82 15.17 15.42
C ASN A 5 -0.74 16.11 14.87
N GLU A 6 -0.32 17.12 15.66
CA GLU A 6 0.83 17.97 15.28
C GLU A 6 2.12 17.17 15.21
N LEU A 7 2.33 16.28 16.17
CA LEU A 7 3.50 15.40 16.21
C LEU A 7 3.50 14.40 15.02
N LEU A 8 2.34 13.83 14.70
CA LEU A 8 2.17 12.91 13.58
C LEU A 8 2.43 13.60 12.23
N ALA A 9 1.91 14.82 12.04
CA ALA A 9 2.16 15.62 10.84
C ALA A 9 3.65 15.98 10.70
N ALA A 10 4.31 16.40 11.78
CA ALA A 10 5.74 16.67 11.79
C ALA A 10 6.58 15.42 11.49
N ALA A 11 6.19 14.27 12.03
CA ALA A 11 6.83 12.99 11.76
C ALA A 11 6.73 12.60 10.28
N ARG A 12 5.54 12.77 9.69
CA ARG A 12 5.33 12.51 8.26
C ARG A 12 6.26 13.36 7.40
N GLU A 13 6.39 14.67 7.68
CA GLU A 13 7.30 15.54 6.94
C GLU A 13 8.76 15.09 7.09
N VAL A 14 9.21 14.82 8.31
CA VAL A 14 10.60 14.38 8.58
C VAL A 14 10.90 13.06 7.88
N PHE A 15 9.98 12.09 7.93
CA PHE A 15 10.17 10.82 7.23
C PHE A 15 10.12 10.96 5.71
N ALA A 16 9.29 11.83 5.17
CA ALA A 16 9.24 12.12 3.74
C ALA A 16 10.55 12.77 3.24
N GLU A 17 11.16 13.65 4.05
CA GLU A 17 12.42 14.31 3.71
C GLU A 17 13.62 13.36 3.83
N LYS A 18 13.74 12.64 4.96
CA LYS A 18 14.96 11.91 5.38
C LYS A 18 14.87 10.39 5.20
N GLY A 19 13.68 9.81 5.10
CA GLY A 19 13.43 8.38 5.27
C GLY A 19 13.53 7.94 6.73
N TYR A 20 13.17 6.68 7.01
CA TYR A 20 13.13 6.16 8.38
C TYR A 20 14.48 6.15 9.07
N LYS A 21 15.53 5.66 8.39
CA LYS A 21 16.87 5.46 8.99
C LYS A 21 17.51 6.77 9.47
N ALA A 22 17.45 7.82 8.65
CA ALA A 22 18.10 9.10 8.93
C ALA A 22 17.26 10.04 9.79
N ALA A 23 15.95 9.79 9.94
CA ALA A 23 15.08 10.58 10.80
C ALA A 23 15.29 10.22 12.28
N GLY A 24 15.42 11.23 13.13
CA GLY A 24 15.52 11.09 14.58
C GLY A 24 14.29 11.63 15.31
N ILE A 25 14.02 11.13 16.52
CA ILE A 25 12.94 11.66 17.39
C ILE A 25 13.18 13.16 17.70
N SER A 26 14.45 13.58 17.80
CA SER A 26 14.82 15.00 17.96
C SER A 26 14.40 15.87 16.78
N ASP A 27 14.50 15.35 15.55
CA ASP A 27 14.04 16.07 14.35
C ASP A 27 12.52 16.27 14.38
N ILE A 28 11.80 15.22 14.75
CA ILE A 28 10.33 15.24 14.83
C ILE A 28 9.87 16.22 15.93
N ALA A 29 10.48 16.13 17.12
CA ALA A 29 10.18 17.02 18.23
C ALA A 29 10.46 18.49 17.87
N LYS A 30 11.60 18.76 17.21
CA LYS A 30 11.95 20.10 16.74
C LYS A 30 10.93 20.63 15.71
N ARG A 31 10.52 19.80 14.75
CA ARG A 31 9.56 20.15 13.69
C ARG A 31 8.17 20.45 14.26
N SER A 32 7.75 19.72 15.31
CA SER A 32 6.48 19.93 16.01
C SER A 32 6.55 20.98 17.13
N HIS A 33 7.69 21.69 17.28
CA HIS A 33 7.92 22.68 18.35
C HIS A 33 7.72 22.10 19.77
N MET A 34 8.05 20.82 19.96
CA MET A 34 7.95 20.11 21.23
C MET A 34 9.33 19.77 21.80
N ALA A 35 9.40 19.64 23.12
CA ALA A 35 10.56 19.02 23.76
C ALA A 35 10.59 17.51 23.48
N VAL A 36 11.79 16.93 23.32
CA VAL A 36 11.97 15.47 23.09
C VAL A 36 11.27 14.63 24.17
N GLY A 37 11.31 15.04 25.45
CA GLY A 37 10.58 14.36 26.52
C GLY A 37 9.06 14.36 26.35
N SER A 38 8.49 15.32 25.61
CA SER A 38 7.06 15.37 25.32
C SER A 38 6.63 14.34 24.25
N PHE A 39 7.54 13.93 23.37
CA PHE A 39 7.30 12.87 22.40
C PHE A 39 6.85 11.58 23.09
N TYR A 40 7.57 11.17 24.14
CA TYR A 40 7.32 9.92 24.85
C TYR A 40 6.00 9.87 25.66
N LYS A 41 5.26 10.99 25.72
CA LYS A 41 3.88 11.01 26.23
C LYS A 41 2.87 10.45 25.22
N TYR A 42 3.21 10.44 23.94
CA TYR A 42 2.33 10.06 22.84
C TYR A 42 2.75 8.78 22.16
N TYR A 43 4.06 8.56 22.01
CA TYR A 43 4.63 7.39 21.31
C TYR A 43 5.80 6.82 22.09
N GLU A 44 5.80 5.52 22.29
CA GLU A 44 6.85 4.81 23.03
C GLU A 44 8.18 4.72 22.27
N SER A 45 8.13 4.80 20.91
CA SER A 45 9.31 4.64 20.07
C SER A 45 9.15 5.33 18.70
N LYS A 46 10.26 5.42 17.96
CA LYS A 46 10.26 5.89 16.57
C LYS A 46 9.47 4.93 15.65
N GLU A 47 9.57 3.65 15.93
CA GLU A 47 8.85 2.60 15.23
C GLU A 47 7.33 2.79 15.35
N ALA A 48 6.83 3.09 16.55
CA ALA A 48 5.40 3.28 16.80
C ALA A 48 4.82 4.45 16.01
N ILE A 49 5.48 5.61 16.02
CA ILE A 49 5.01 6.76 15.23
C ILE A 49 5.21 6.53 13.73
N PHE A 50 6.30 5.84 13.32
CA PHE A 50 6.50 5.53 11.92
C PHE A 50 5.42 4.61 11.37
N LEU A 51 5.00 3.59 12.11
CA LEU A 51 3.92 2.70 11.71
C LEU A 51 2.62 3.48 11.48
N GLU A 52 2.25 4.38 12.39
CA GLU A 52 1.05 5.22 12.24
C GLU A 52 1.15 6.14 11.01
N VAL A 53 2.32 6.75 10.78
CA VAL A 53 2.60 7.57 9.57
C VAL A 53 2.53 6.72 8.31
N TYR A 54 3.12 5.51 8.33
CA TYR A 54 3.12 4.61 7.17
C TYR A 54 1.71 4.20 6.76
N VAL A 55 0.90 3.78 7.74
CA VAL A 55 -0.50 3.37 7.49
C VAL A 55 -1.32 4.53 6.91
N ALA A 56 -1.19 5.73 7.47
CA ALA A 56 -1.89 6.91 6.97
C ALA A 56 -1.42 7.28 5.54
N GLU A 57 -0.11 7.24 5.27
CA GLU A 57 0.43 7.54 3.95
C GLU A 57 0.03 6.50 2.91
N ASN A 58 0.07 5.21 3.26
CA ASN A 58 -0.39 4.13 2.40
C ASN A 58 -1.88 4.29 2.03
N SER A 59 -2.74 4.60 3.02
CA SER A 59 -4.16 4.85 2.76
C SER A 59 -4.37 6.03 1.81
N ARG A 60 -3.67 7.15 2.03
CA ARG A 60 -3.74 8.35 1.17
C ARG A 60 -3.33 8.05 -0.28
N ILE A 61 -2.25 7.29 -0.47
CA ILE A 61 -1.79 6.91 -1.82
C ILE A 61 -2.80 5.98 -2.49
N ARG A 62 -3.34 5.00 -1.77
CA ARG A 62 -4.35 4.08 -2.31
C ARG A 62 -5.66 4.77 -2.67
N GLU A 63 -6.09 5.76 -1.90
CA GLU A 63 -7.21 6.65 -2.27
C GLU A 63 -6.90 7.42 -3.56
N GLY A 64 -5.68 7.94 -3.71
CA GLY A 64 -5.23 8.58 -4.94
C GLY A 64 -5.27 7.65 -6.16
N ILE A 65 -4.90 6.37 -5.99
CA ILE A 65 -5.00 5.36 -7.05
C ILE A 65 -6.47 5.13 -7.42
N MET A 66 -7.35 4.92 -6.43
CA MET A 66 -8.78 4.71 -6.67
C MET A 66 -9.43 5.85 -7.45
N GLN A 67 -9.01 7.10 -7.21
CA GLN A 67 -9.56 8.28 -7.88
C GLN A 67 -9.01 8.50 -9.30
N ARG A 68 -7.80 8.03 -9.61
CA ARG A 68 -7.10 8.33 -10.87
C ARG A 68 -7.26 7.26 -11.93
N VAL A 69 -7.57 6.03 -11.57
CA VAL A 69 -7.80 4.92 -12.50
C VAL A 69 -9.23 4.96 -13.02
N ASP A 70 -9.41 4.82 -14.33
CA ASP A 70 -10.73 4.65 -14.95
C ASP A 70 -11.23 3.21 -14.81
N TRP A 71 -11.92 2.93 -13.73
CA TRP A 71 -12.44 1.60 -13.39
C TRP A 71 -13.57 1.11 -14.32
N GLN A 72 -14.11 1.97 -15.19
CA GLN A 72 -15.11 1.61 -16.19
C GLN A 72 -14.51 1.27 -17.55
N GLY A 73 -13.20 1.44 -17.70
CA GLY A 73 -12.45 1.13 -18.91
C GLY A 73 -12.41 -0.36 -19.27
N LYS A 74 -11.71 -0.69 -20.35
CA LYS A 74 -11.43 -2.09 -20.69
C LYS A 74 -10.51 -2.73 -19.64
N PRO A 75 -10.69 -4.03 -19.32
CA PRO A 75 -9.91 -4.69 -18.27
C PRO A 75 -8.40 -4.52 -18.40
N GLU A 76 -7.84 -4.64 -19.60
CA GLU A 76 -6.41 -4.47 -19.87
C GLU A 76 -5.95 -3.03 -19.62
N ALA A 77 -6.77 -2.04 -20.02
CA ALA A 77 -6.46 -0.63 -19.79
C ALA A 77 -6.52 -0.25 -18.30
N ILE A 78 -7.43 -0.87 -17.53
CA ILE A 78 -7.47 -0.71 -16.07
C ILE A 78 -6.16 -1.21 -15.45
N VAL A 79 -5.67 -2.38 -15.85
CA VAL A 79 -4.40 -2.93 -15.35
C VAL A 79 -3.24 -1.99 -15.67
N GLU A 80 -3.13 -1.53 -16.91
CA GLU A 80 -2.06 -0.59 -17.32
C GLU A 80 -2.10 0.71 -16.53
N GLN A 81 -3.28 1.31 -16.36
CA GLN A 81 -3.43 2.52 -15.57
C GLN A 81 -3.11 2.27 -14.09
N LEU A 82 -3.58 1.14 -13.53
CA LEU A 82 -3.32 0.77 -12.14
C LEU A 82 -1.81 0.72 -11.86
N PHE A 83 -1.05 0.01 -12.67
CA PHE A 83 0.40 -0.09 -12.49
C PHE A 83 1.12 1.24 -12.73
N ALA A 84 0.76 1.99 -13.78
CA ALA A 84 1.35 3.28 -14.07
C ALA A 84 1.11 4.30 -12.94
N VAL A 85 -0.13 4.42 -12.45
CA VAL A 85 -0.48 5.33 -11.36
C VAL A 85 0.16 4.90 -10.04
N THR A 86 0.22 3.58 -9.78
CA THR A 86 0.90 3.02 -8.60
C THR A 86 2.38 3.37 -8.61
N PHE A 87 3.06 3.14 -9.73
CA PHE A 87 4.47 3.47 -9.88
C PHE A 87 4.73 4.97 -9.69
N GLU A 88 3.93 5.83 -10.33
CA GLU A 88 4.07 7.30 -10.20
C GLU A 88 3.93 7.79 -8.75
N LEU A 89 2.97 7.24 -8.00
CA LEU A 89 2.69 7.70 -6.64
C LEU A 89 3.61 7.07 -5.59
N ILE A 90 4.06 5.82 -5.79
CA ILE A 90 4.88 5.09 -4.81
C ILE A 90 6.37 5.32 -5.04
N SER A 91 6.84 5.33 -6.29
CA SER A 91 8.28 5.42 -6.61
C SER A 91 9.01 6.60 -5.93
N PRO A 92 8.48 7.83 -5.87
CA PRO A 92 9.14 8.94 -5.18
C PRO A 92 8.91 8.96 -3.66
N ASN A 93 8.06 8.07 -3.12
CA ASN A 93 7.60 8.13 -1.74
C ASN A 93 8.58 7.41 -0.80
N LYS A 94 9.41 8.19 -0.07
CA LYS A 94 10.41 7.64 0.85
C LYS A 94 9.81 6.88 2.03
N ILE A 95 8.58 7.21 2.44
CA ILE A 95 7.89 6.51 3.53
C ILE A 95 7.49 5.11 3.05
N LEU A 96 6.83 5.00 1.89
CA LEU A 96 6.38 3.71 1.37
C LEU A 96 7.54 2.84 0.89
N ALA A 97 8.65 3.43 0.44
CA ALA A 97 9.87 2.70 0.08
C ALA A 97 10.49 1.90 1.25
N GLU A 98 10.11 2.19 2.51
CA GLU A 98 10.58 1.45 3.68
C GLU A 98 9.99 0.03 3.78
N TRP A 99 8.94 -0.30 3.01
CA TRP A 99 8.38 -1.65 2.91
C TRP A 99 9.43 -2.71 2.59
N ASN A 100 10.36 -2.36 1.71
CA ASN A 100 11.40 -3.27 1.21
C ASN A 100 12.76 -3.10 1.92
N LYS A 101 12.86 -2.22 2.95
CA LYS A 101 14.16 -1.93 3.59
C LYS A 101 14.31 -2.68 4.90
N PRO A 102 15.48 -3.30 5.15
CA PRO A 102 15.74 -4.00 6.39
C PRO A 102 15.63 -3.05 7.60
N GLY A 103 15.10 -3.57 8.69
CA GLY A 103 14.92 -2.87 9.97
C GLY A 103 13.47 -2.62 10.31
N ILE A 104 12.77 -1.81 9.53
CA ILE A 104 11.35 -1.49 9.79
C ILE A 104 10.37 -2.38 9.01
N SER A 105 10.82 -2.95 7.88
CA SER A 105 9.96 -3.77 7.02
C SER A 105 9.24 -4.90 7.78
N LYS A 106 9.96 -5.58 8.68
CA LYS A 106 9.33 -6.65 9.49
C LYS A 106 8.13 -6.15 10.29
N ILE A 107 8.20 -4.99 10.92
CA ILE A 107 7.11 -4.40 11.70
C ILE A 107 5.92 -4.06 10.79
N LEU A 108 6.19 -3.54 9.57
CA LEU A 108 5.18 -3.23 8.59
C LEU A 108 4.48 -4.51 8.09
N HIS A 109 5.25 -5.53 7.74
CA HIS A 109 4.73 -6.83 7.28
C HIS A 109 3.92 -7.50 8.39
N ASP A 110 4.43 -7.53 9.63
CA ASP A 110 3.72 -8.09 10.78
C ASP A 110 2.37 -7.39 11.00
N TYR A 111 2.31 -6.05 10.86
CA TYR A 111 1.06 -5.30 10.98
C TYR A 111 0.05 -5.68 9.88
N TYR A 112 0.46 -5.68 8.61
CA TYR A 112 -0.45 -5.98 7.51
C TYR A 112 -0.81 -7.46 7.39
N ASN A 113 -0.03 -8.36 7.98
CA ASN A 113 -0.35 -9.79 8.05
C ASN A 113 -1.35 -10.14 9.14
N GLN A 114 -1.62 -9.24 10.10
CA GLN A 114 -2.66 -9.43 11.11
C GLN A 114 -4.05 -9.19 10.52
N ASP A 115 -5.06 -9.86 11.08
CA ASP A 115 -6.45 -9.73 10.62
C ASP A 115 -6.96 -8.28 10.65
N ALA A 116 -6.56 -7.51 11.67
CA ALA A 116 -6.88 -6.09 11.76
C ALA A 116 -6.29 -5.26 10.61
N GLY A 117 -5.05 -5.52 10.21
CA GLY A 117 -4.40 -4.85 9.08
C GLY A 117 -5.02 -5.22 7.73
N ARG A 118 -5.41 -6.50 7.57
CA ARG A 118 -6.12 -6.98 6.36
C ARG A 118 -7.53 -6.40 6.26
N ALA A 119 -8.29 -6.41 7.35
CA ALA A 119 -9.65 -5.89 7.39
C ALA A 119 -9.71 -4.37 7.15
N SER A 120 -8.66 -3.63 7.54
CA SER A 120 -8.56 -2.18 7.33
C SER A 120 -8.11 -1.79 5.92
N ASN A 121 -7.75 -2.74 5.05
CA ASN A 121 -7.28 -2.46 3.70
C ASN A 121 -8.46 -2.17 2.75
N ALA A 122 -9.01 -0.95 2.84
CA ALA A 122 -10.13 -0.49 2.01
C ALA A 122 -9.85 -0.62 0.50
N PHE A 123 -8.59 -0.43 0.08
CA PHE A 123 -8.20 -0.59 -1.31
C PHE A 123 -8.31 -2.04 -1.79
N HIS A 124 -7.88 -3.00 -0.99
CA HIS A 124 -8.03 -4.41 -1.34
C HIS A 124 -9.51 -4.82 -1.45
N GLN A 125 -10.35 -4.38 -0.50
CA GLN A 125 -11.80 -4.60 -0.58
C GLN A 125 -12.42 -3.98 -1.83
N PHE A 126 -12.00 -2.76 -2.17
CA PHE A 126 -12.43 -2.10 -3.40
C PHE A 126 -12.05 -2.89 -4.65
N LEU A 127 -10.80 -3.39 -4.74
CA LEU A 127 -10.36 -4.23 -5.87
C LEU A 127 -11.17 -5.53 -5.99
N ILE A 128 -11.41 -6.22 -4.87
CA ILE A 128 -12.25 -7.43 -4.85
C ILE A 128 -13.65 -7.14 -5.38
N GLN A 129 -14.28 -6.08 -4.89
CA GLN A 129 -15.64 -5.70 -5.30
C GLN A 129 -15.67 -5.33 -6.79
N THR A 130 -14.78 -4.46 -7.24
CA THR A 130 -14.71 -4.01 -8.64
C THR A 130 -14.48 -5.17 -9.59
N PHE A 131 -13.52 -6.05 -9.27
CA PHE A 131 -13.20 -7.20 -10.12
C PHE A 131 -14.33 -8.24 -10.12
N SER A 132 -14.90 -8.56 -8.97
CA SER A 132 -16.03 -9.51 -8.88
C SER A 132 -17.27 -8.97 -9.61
N GLN A 133 -17.58 -7.69 -9.48
CA GLN A 133 -18.69 -7.06 -10.21
C GLN A 133 -18.46 -7.15 -11.71
N ARG A 134 -17.26 -6.84 -12.20
CA ARG A 134 -16.93 -6.93 -13.63
C ARG A 134 -17.12 -8.34 -14.18
N LEU A 135 -16.70 -9.37 -13.44
CA LEU A 135 -16.91 -10.77 -13.82
C LEU A 135 -18.41 -11.11 -13.91
N GLN A 136 -19.25 -10.59 -13.00
CA GLN A 136 -20.70 -10.77 -13.05
C GLN A 136 -21.31 -10.11 -14.29
N GLU A 137 -20.90 -8.88 -14.60
CA GLU A 137 -21.35 -8.13 -15.79
C GLU A 137 -20.99 -8.84 -17.10
N GLU A 138 -19.85 -9.53 -17.15
CA GLU A 138 -19.43 -10.37 -18.31
C GLU A 138 -20.13 -11.75 -18.36
N GLY A 139 -21.02 -12.05 -17.40
CA GLY A 139 -21.87 -13.24 -17.39
C GLY A 139 -21.19 -14.51 -16.85
N PHE A 140 -20.10 -14.40 -16.10
CA PHE A 140 -19.48 -15.56 -15.44
C PHE A 140 -20.40 -16.15 -14.35
N SER A 141 -20.42 -17.48 -14.24
CA SER A 141 -21.16 -18.16 -13.16
C SER A 141 -20.49 -17.90 -11.79
N LYS A 142 -21.26 -18.05 -10.71
CA LYS A 142 -20.74 -17.86 -9.34
C LYS A 142 -19.56 -18.80 -9.05
N GLU A 143 -19.62 -20.03 -9.54
CA GLU A 143 -18.56 -21.04 -9.38
C GLU A 143 -17.28 -20.59 -10.11
N LYS A 144 -17.43 -20.07 -11.34
CA LYS A 144 -16.29 -19.58 -12.12
C LYS A 144 -15.67 -18.33 -11.51
N ILE A 145 -16.50 -17.42 -11.00
CA ILE A 145 -16.01 -16.24 -10.25
C ILE A 145 -15.20 -16.68 -9.03
N ALA A 146 -15.71 -17.64 -8.24
CA ALA A 146 -14.99 -18.15 -7.08
C ALA A 146 -13.64 -18.80 -7.45
N GLU A 147 -13.57 -19.49 -8.59
CA GLU A 147 -12.32 -20.06 -9.12
C GLU A 147 -11.32 -18.96 -9.50
N ILE A 148 -11.77 -17.94 -10.24
CA ILE A 148 -10.96 -16.79 -10.66
C ILE A 148 -10.45 -16.01 -9.43
N MET A 149 -11.30 -15.78 -8.44
CA MET A 149 -10.93 -15.05 -7.23
C MET A 149 -9.87 -15.78 -6.40
N LYS A 150 -9.79 -17.11 -6.43
CA LYS A 150 -8.67 -17.84 -5.80
C LYS A 150 -7.32 -17.51 -6.45
N VAL A 151 -7.30 -17.30 -7.77
CA VAL A 151 -6.06 -16.88 -8.46
C VAL A 151 -5.73 -15.43 -8.11
N TYR A 152 -6.74 -14.56 -8.04
CA TYR A 152 -6.56 -13.19 -7.55
C TYR A 152 -5.95 -13.16 -6.13
N ASP A 153 -6.47 -13.98 -5.21
CA ASP A 153 -5.95 -14.08 -3.85
C ASP A 153 -4.49 -14.55 -3.82
N LEU A 154 -4.11 -15.47 -4.71
CA LEU A 154 -2.72 -15.91 -4.85
C LEU A 154 -1.82 -14.77 -5.36
N ILE A 155 -2.26 -14.02 -6.37
CA ILE A 155 -1.52 -12.86 -6.88
C ILE A 155 -1.35 -11.81 -5.77
N TYR A 156 -2.42 -11.52 -5.03
CA TYR A 156 -2.36 -10.59 -3.90
C TYR A 156 -1.41 -11.09 -2.79
N TYR A 157 -1.43 -12.40 -2.50
CA TYR A 157 -0.49 -12.99 -1.54
C TYR A 157 0.97 -12.80 -1.99
N ILE A 158 1.26 -13.01 -3.27
CA ILE A 158 2.59 -12.76 -3.84
C ILE A 158 2.98 -11.29 -3.67
N ASP A 159 2.09 -10.36 -4.00
CA ASP A 159 2.33 -8.91 -3.86
C ASP A 159 2.64 -8.47 -2.42
N MET A 160 2.05 -9.14 -1.45
CA MET A 160 2.26 -8.84 -0.03
C MET A 160 3.53 -9.46 0.57
N HIS A 161 4.10 -10.49 -0.05
CA HIS A 161 5.17 -11.29 0.56
C HIS A 161 6.48 -11.30 -0.24
N VAL A 162 6.43 -10.98 -1.55
CA VAL A 162 7.62 -10.95 -2.40
C VAL A 162 8.05 -9.49 -2.61
N THR A 163 9.35 -9.25 -2.50
CA THR A 163 9.93 -7.92 -2.65
C THR A 163 10.95 -7.89 -3.79
N GLU A 164 11.29 -6.70 -4.28
CA GLU A 164 12.34 -6.49 -5.27
C GLU A 164 13.71 -7.02 -4.83
N GLN A 165 13.95 -7.12 -3.51
CA GLN A 165 15.20 -7.69 -2.97
C GLN A 165 15.25 -9.22 -3.08
N GLU A 166 14.10 -9.88 -2.99
CA GLU A 166 13.98 -11.34 -3.10
C GLU A 166 13.87 -11.80 -4.55
N PHE A 167 13.25 -10.97 -5.40
CA PHE A 167 13.05 -11.27 -6.81
C PHE A 167 13.32 -10.00 -7.64
N SER A 168 14.48 -9.90 -8.25
CA SER A 168 14.84 -8.76 -9.11
C SER A 168 13.91 -8.66 -10.31
N GLY A 169 13.38 -7.45 -10.58
CA GLY A 169 12.34 -7.23 -11.59
C GLY A 169 10.95 -7.69 -11.15
N TYR A 170 10.73 -7.78 -9.84
CA TYR A 170 9.46 -8.20 -9.26
C TYR A 170 8.27 -7.37 -9.78
N PHE A 171 8.39 -6.04 -9.77
CA PHE A 171 7.29 -5.15 -10.16
C PHE A 171 6.88 -5.36 -11.63
N ASP A 172 7.83 -5.43 -12.54
CA ASP A 172 7.57 -5.66 -13.97
C ASP A 172 7.00 -7.07 -14.22
N SER A 173 7.48 -8.05 -13.45
CA SER A 173 6.99 -9.44 -13.54
C SER A 173 5.57 -9.56 -13.03
N LEU A 174 5.23 -8.87 -11.92
CA LEU A 174 3.88 -8.82 -11.38
C LEU A 174 2.91 -8.14 -12.35
N GLU A 175 3.32 -7.01 -12.92
CA GLU A 175 2.52 -6.32 -13.94
C GLU A 175 2.22 -7.25 -15.13
N THR A 176 3.24 -7.93 -15.63
CA THR A 176 3.13 -8.89 -16.73
C THR A 176 2.18 -10.03 -16.37
N LEU A 177 2.33 -10.62 -15.17
CA LEU A 177 1.45 -11.70 -14.68
C LEU A 177 -0.01 -11.24 -14.63
N VAL A 178 -0.28 -10.06 -14.05
CA VAL A 178 -1.64 -9.52 -13.94
C VAL A 178 -2.22 -9.21 -15.32
N LYS A 179 -1.44 -8.64 -16.24
CA LYS A 179 -1.87 -8.40 -17.63
C LYS A 179 -2.29 -9.70 -18.34
N TYR A 180 -1.48 -10.76 -18.25
CA TYR A 180 -1.83 -12.04 -18.88
C TYR A 180 -2.99 -12.73 -18.17
N PHE A 181 -3.09 -12.63 -16.85
CA PHE A 181 -4.23 -13.16 -16.09
C PHE A 181 -5.54 -12.51 -16.53
N VAL A 182 -5.59 -11.18 -16.55
CA VAL A 182 -6.78 -10.41 -16.95
C VAL A 182 -7.11 -10.66 -18.42
N LYS A 183 -6.12 -10.63 -19.31
CA LYS A 183 -6.30 -10.93 -20.72
C LYS A 183 -6.88 -12.33 -20.92
N GLY A 184 -6.36 -13.35 -20.23
CA GLY A 184 -6.85 -14.73 -20.34
C GLY A 184 -8.30 -14.91 -19.91
N ILE A 185 -8.78 -14.07 -18.98
CA ILE A 185 -10.18 -14.10 -18.51
C ILE A 185 -11.11 -13.40 -19.52
N PHE A 186 -10.73 -12.22 -20.00
CA PHE A 186 -11.60 -11.34 -20.79
C PHE A 186 -11.37 -11.42 -22.32
N SER A 187 -10.37 -12.17 -22.80
CA SER A 187 -10.23 -12.46 -24.22
C SER A 187 -11.28 -13.49 -24.64
N LYS A 188 -12.23 -13.05 -25.46
CA LYS A 188 -13.18 -13.94 -26.16
C LYS A 188 -12.58 -14.40 -27.46
#